data_067dcd99b9bb0d06994899a9edc04f98
#
_entry.id   067dcd99b9bb0d06994899a9edc04f98
#
_cell.length_a   1.000
_cell.length_b   1.000
_cell.length_c   1.000
_cell.angle_alpha   90.00
_cell.angle_beta   90.00
_cell.angle_gamma   90.00
#
_symmetry.space_group_name_H-M   'P 1'
#
loop_
_entity.id
_entity.type
_entity.pdbx_description
1 polymer ?
#
loop_
_entity_poly.entity_id
_entity_poly.type
_entity_poly.pdbx_seq_one_letter_code
_entity_poly.pdbx_strand_id
1 'polypeptide(L)'
;MLASFKKKIIKTSLIYYIYRYFKYKFKSFTSYGGSGEDIFISKFFRNFKKGFYVDVGALHPINGSLTYLLYKKGWNGINIDMMQENLKLFDIFRKRDRNLDIAVSSSKGSINAYLFEVGSGLNTNHLKIATEWKHKINKNFIIRKVRKNTLTNILKNNKVIKNFDFLNIDVEGHEFDVLKGLNLKKFRPKLISIEIHVLKTKDIFRSNVFKYLSKNNYELVSQYKQTSFFTPK
;
A
#
# COMPACT_ATOMS: atom_id res chain seq x y z
N MET A 1 -28.00 28.01 18.69
CA MET A 1 -27.13 29.19 18.84
C MET A 1 -26.05 29.29 17.75
N LEU A 2 -25.26 28.26 17.42
CA LEU A 2 -24.22 28.31 16.35
C LEU A 2 -24.78 28.56 14.94
N ALA A 3 -25.98 28.07 14.60
CA ALA A 3 -26.58 28.27 13.26
C ALA A 3 -27.05 29.73 13.02
N SER A 4 -27.43 30.43 14.08
CA SER A 4 -27.85 31.86 14.02
C SER A 4 -26.65 32.79 13.86
N PHE A 5 -25.50 32.44 14.43
CA PHE A 5 -24.26 33.21 14.31
C PHE A 5 -23.69 33.21 12.88
N LYS A 6 -23.88 32.13 12.13
CA LYS A 6 -23.45 32.02 10.74
C LYS A 6 -24.20 32.94 9.76
N LYS A 7 -25.42 33.33 10.07
CA LYS A 7 -26.23 34.24 9.22
C LYS A 7 -25.82 35.70 9.29
N LYS A 8 -25.08 36.12 10.33
CA LYS A 8 -24.79 37.54 10.63
C LYS A 8 -23.39 38.02 10.20
N ILE A 9 -22.53 37.15 9.70
CA ILE A 9 -21.19 37.57 9.24
C ILE A 9 -21.31 38.11 7.82
N ILE A 10 -21.10 39.41 7.67
CA ILE A 10 -21.05 40.07 6.34
C ILE A 10 -19.90 39.43 5.56
N LYS A 11 -20.19 38.86 4.38
CA LYS A 11 -19.27 38.07 3.58
C LYS A 11 -17.98 38.80 3.15
N THR A 12 -17.94 40.11 3.32
CA THR A 12 -16.81 40.99 3.00
C THR A 12 -16.04 41.46 4.24
N SER A 13 -16.44 41.06 5.46
CA SER A 13 -15.76 41.47 6.69
C SER A 13 -14.46 40.70 6.91
N LEU A 14 -13.46 41.31 7.53
CA LEU A 14 -12.19 40.68 7.93
C LEU A 14 -12.42 39.37 8.72
N ILE A 15 -13.42 39.40 9.61
CA ILE A 15 -13.84 38.24 10.43
C ILE A 15 -14.29 37.08 9.55
N TYR A 16 -15.02 37.35 8.45
CA TYR A 16 -15.42 36.30 7.51
C TYR A 16 -14.20 35.66 6.78
N TYR A 17 -13.21 36.48 6.37
CA TYR A 17 -11.99 35.97 5.74
C TYR A 17 -11.13 35.16 6.72
N ILE A 18 -10.99 35.63 7.97
CA ILE A 18 -10.30 34.90 9.05
C ILE A 18 -11.02 33.57 9.32
N TYR A 19 -12.35 33.58 9.46
CA TYR A 19 -13.13 32.36 9.62
C TYR A 19 -12.93 31.38 8.46
N ARG A 20 -12.96 31.88 7.21
CA ARG A 20 -12.72 31.02 6.03
C ARG A 20 -11.32 30.46 6.02
N TYR A 21 -10.31 31.25 6.32
CA TYR A 21 -8.93 30.80 6.42
C TYR A 21 -8.80 29.63 7.39
N PHE A 22 -9.23 29.77 8.63
CA PHE A 22 -9.16 28.70 9.62
C PHE A 22 -10.02 27.49 9.23
N LYS A 23 -11.23 27.71 8.72
CA LYS A 23 -12.11 26.64 8.25
C LYS A 23 -11.45 25.76 7.17
N TYR A 24 -10.67 26.35 6.27
CA TYR A 24 -10.01 25.61 5.20
C TYR A 24 -8.64 25.08 5.63
N LYS A 25 -7.91 25.78 6.47
CA LYS A 25 -6.63 25.33 7.03
C LYS A 25 -6.79 24.01 7.78
N PHE A 26 -7.88 23.83 8.54
CA PHE A 26 -8.18 22.57 9.24
C PHE A 26 -8.82 21.49 8.37
N LYS A 27 -9.03 21.76 7.08
CA LYS A 27 -9.49 20.75 6.11
C LYS A 27 -8.34 20.15 5.30
N SER A 28 -7.10 20.53 5.55
CA SER A 28 -5.94 19.93 4.90
C SER A 28 -5.76 18.48 5.34
N PHE A 29 -5.32 17.65 4.41
CA PHE A 29 -5.01 16.24 4.68
C PHE A 29 -3.50 16.07 4.78
N THR A 30 -3.02 15.41 5.82
CA THR A 30 -1.63 14.98 5.92
C THR A 30 -1.52 13.62 5.24
N SER A 31 -0.64 13.50 4.24
CA SER A 31 -0.29 12.25 3.60
C SER A 31 0.98 11.67 4.23
N TYR A 32 1.01 10.35 4.33
CA TYR A 32 2.16 9.55 4.72
C TYR A 32 2.63 8.65 3.57
N GLY A 33 1.81 8.49 2.54
CA GLY A 33 2.16 7.82 1.29
C GLY A 33 3.19 8.62 0.48
N GLY A 34 3.91 7.97 -0.41
CA GLY A 34 4.98 8.58 -1.19
C GLY A 34 4.51 9.76 -2.06
N SER A 35 3.24 9.77 -2.48
CA SER A 35 2.69 10.79 -3.37
C SER A 35 1.24 11.18 -3.05
N GLY A 36 0.66 10.71 -1.94
CA GLY A 36 -0.71 11.03 -1.53
C GLY A 36 -1.74 9.92 -1.82
N GLU A 37 -1.30 8.75 -2.22
CA GLU A 37 -2.14 7.58 -2.49
C GLU A 37 -2.96 7.16 -1.27
N ASP A 38 -2.39 7.29 -0.08
CA ASP A 38 -3.03 7.00 1.20
C ASP A 38 -4.25 7.89 1.48
N ILE A 39 -4.28 9.12 0.92
CA ILE A 39 -5.47 10.00 0.97
C ILE A 39 -6.63 9.39 0.18
N PHE A 40 -6.37 8.85 -1.02
CA PHE A 40 -7.38 8.15 -1.82
C PHE A 40 -7.94 6.95 -1.04
N ILE A 41 -7.07 6.09 -0.50
CA ILE A 41 -7.43 4.92 0.29
C ILE A 41 -8.25 5.32 1.52
N SER A 42 -7.80 6.34 2.25
CA SER A 42 -8.49 6.87 3.43
C SER A 42 -9.89 7.41 3.11
N LYS A 43 -10.07 8.03 1.93
CA LYS A 43 -11.37 8.52 1.44
C LYS A 43 -12.26 7.38 0.97
N PHE A 44 -11.72 6.38 0.29
CA PHE A 44 -12.44 5.19 -0.13
C PHE A 44 -13.10 4.50 1.08
N PHE A 45 -12.34 4.35 2.16
CA PHE A 45 -12.81 3.75 3.41
C PHE A 45 -13.34 4.76 4.44
N ARG A 46 -13.81 5.94 4.00
CA ARG A 46 -14.26 7.01 4.92
C ARG A 46 -15.37 6.58 5.90
N ASN A 47 -16.26 5.71 5.46
CA ASN A 47 -17.41 5.23 6.24
C ASN A 47 -17.08 3.99 7.10
N PHE A 48 -15.88 3.45 7.01
CA PHE A 48 -15.43 2.27 7.76
C PHE A 48 -14.74 2.72 9.05
N LYS A 49 -15.36 2.49 10.20
CA LYS A 49 -14.77 2.81 11.51
C LYS A 49 -13.58 1.91 11.84
N LYS A 50 -13.65 0.62 11.47
CA LYS A 50 -12.62 -0.39 11.64
C LYS A 50 -12.52 -1.23 10.37
N GLY A 51 -11.36 -1.81 10.14
CA GLY A 51 -11.13 -2.70 9.00
C GLY A 51 -9.80 -3.43 9.13
N PHE A 52 -9.50 -4.24 8.14
CA PHE A 52 -8.31 -5.07 8.09
C PHE A 52 -7.57 -4.88 6.77
N TYR A 53 -6.27 -4.67 6.85
CA TYR A 53 -5.40 -4.56 5.67
C TYR A 53 -4.31 -5.62 5.66
N VAL A 54 -3.81 -5.88 4.45
CA VAL A 54 -2.59 -6.66 4.20
C VAL A 54 -1.67 -5.78 3.37
N ASP A 55 -0.46 -5.55 3.86
CA ASP A 55 0.55 -4.67 3.26
C ASP A 55 1.76 -5.52 2.86
N VAL A 56 1.95 -5.74 1.57
CA VAL A 56 3.02 -6.57 1.00
C VAL A 56 4.08 -5.65 0.39
N GLY A 57 5.30 -5.71 0.96
CA GLY A 57 6.37 -4.74 0.72
C GLY A 57 6.23 -3.54 1.65
N ALA A 58 5.97 -3.79 2.94
CA ALA A 58 5.55 -2.75 3.88
C ALA A 58 6.62 -1.70 4.21
N LEU A 59 7.89 -1.99 4.02
CA LEU A 59 9.08 -1.16 4.13
C LEU A 59 9.20 -0.34 5.44
N HIS A 60 8.28 0.61 5.69
CA HIS A 60 8.35 1.53 6.82
C HIS A 60 6.96 1.79 7.44
N PRO A 61 6.82 1.84 8.79
CA PRO A 61 5.53 1.94 9.45
C PRO A 61 4.78 3.26 9.24
N ILE A 62 5.46 4.32 8.85
CA ILE A 62 4.91 5.68 8.77
C ILE A 62 5.21 6.33 7.41
N ASN A 63 6.49 6.51 7.07
CA ASN A 63 6.91 7.23 5.87
C ASN A 63 6.77 6.33 4.62
N GLY A 64 6.10 6.80 3.58
CA GLY A 64 5.80 6.01 2.40
C GLY A 64 4.66 4.99 2.59
N SER A 65 4.07 4.89 3.81
CA SER A 65 3.07 3.87 4.11
C SER A 65 1.69 4.21 3.59
N LEU A 66 1.12 3.34 2.76
CA LEU A 66 -0.26 3.45 2.28
C LEU A 66 -1.30 3.00 3.33
N THR A 67 -0.86 2.31 4.39
CA THR A 67 -1.74 1.75 5.44
C THR A 67 -1.74 2.56 6.74
N TYR A 68 -0.82 3.52 6.92
CA TYR A 68 -0.69 4.24 8.19
C TYR A 68 -1.90 5.10 8.53
N LEU A 69 -2.54 5.78 7.57
CA LEU A 69 -3.77 6.53 7.82
C LEU A 69 -4.91 5.63 8.29
N LEU A 70 -5.01 4.40 7.78
CA LEU A 70 -5.98 3.41 8.24
C LEU A 70 -5.63 2.95 9.66
N TYR A 71 -4.36 2.69 9.95
CA TYR A 71 -3.90 2.35 11.30
C TYR A 71 -4.25 3.46 12.30
N LYS A 72 -4.03 4.73 11.97
CA LYS A 72 -4.44 5.89 12.81
C LYS A 72 -5.94 5.93 13.07
N LYS A 73 -6.78 5.44 12.15
CA LYS A 73 -8.24 5.30 12.33
C LYS A 73 -8.65 4.10 13.19
N GLY A 74 -7.71 3.34 13.74
CA GLY A 74 -7.99 2.19 14.58
C GLY A 74 -8.09 0.85 13.84
N TRP A 75 -7.70 0.79 12.57
CA TRP A 75 -7.56 -0.45 11.81
C TRP A 75 -6.34 -1.24 12.31
N ASN A 76 -6.29 -2.51 11.94
CA ASN A 76 -5.14 -3.39 12.12
C ASN A 76 -4.93 -4.24 10.87
N GLY A 77 -3.78 -4.88 10.77
CA GLY A 77 -3.49 -5.67 9.59
C GLY A 77 -2.28 -6.59 9.74
N ILE A 78 -1.79 -7.00 8.58
CA ILE A 78 -0.55 -7.76 8.44
C ILE A 78 0.38 -6.94 7.56
N ASN A 79 1.57 -6.62 8.07
CA ASN A 79 2.66 -6.05 7.31
C ASN A 79 3.63 -7.17 6.95
N ILE A 80 4.01 -7.27 5.68
CA ILE A 80 4.87 -8.32 5.15
C ILE A 80 6.05 -7.66 4.46
N ASP A 81 7.26 -7.99 4.88
CA ASP A 81 8.49 -7.54 4.24
C ASP A 81 9.51 -8.70 4.25
N MET A 82 10.37 -8.75 3.24
CA MET A 82 11.44 -9.76 3.17
C MET A 82 12.64 -9.42 4.06
N MET A 83 12.66 -8.21 4.64
CA MET A 83 13.70 -7.73 5.54
C MET A 83 13.16 -7.60 6.95
N GLN A 84 13.65 -8.46 7.85
CA GLN A 84 13.31 -8.41 9.28
C GLN A 84 13.65 -7.04 9.90
N GLU A 85 14.73 -6.42 9.44
CA GLU A 85 15.21 -5.13 9.92
C GLU A 85 14.16 -4.03 9.76
N ASN A 86 13.42 -4.03 8.63
CA ASN A 86 12.33 -3.10 8.38
C ASN A 86 11.17 -3.32 9.39
N LEU A 87 10.86 -4.57 9.67
CA LEU A 87 9.72 -4.94 10.53
C LEU A 87 9.92 -4.59 12.01
N LYS A 88 11.16 -4.45 12.49
CA LYS A 88 11.43 -4.00 13.87
C LYS A 88 10.80 -2.64 14.19
N LEU A 89 10.75 -1.73 13.21
CA LEU A 89 10.07 -0.45 13.39
C LEU A 89 8.54 -0.61 13.50
N PHE A 90 7.97 -1.57 12.78
CA PHE A 90 6.54 -1.88 12.90
C PHE A 90 6.19 -2.44 14.29
N ASP A 91 7.04 -3.26 14.88
CA ASP A 91 6.83 -3.81 16.23
C ASP A 91 6.78 -2.68 17.29
N ILE A 92 7.48 -1.58 17.07
CA ILE A 92 7.47 -0.41 17.95
C ILE A 92 6.23 0.47 17.71
N PHE A 93 5.97 0.83 16.45
CA PHE A 93 4.99 1.87 16.08
C PHE A 93 3.62 1.34 15.68
N ARG A 94 3.50 0.03 15.33
CA ARG A 94 2.30 -0.60 14.79
C ARG A 94 1.88 -1.83 15.62
N LYS A 95 1.80 -1.68 16.95
CA LYS A 95 1.56 -2.76 17.92
C LYS A 95 0.27 -3.58 17.73
N ARG A 96 -0.71 -3.05 16.98
CA ARG A 96 -1.95 -3.79 16.65
C ARG A 96 -1.80 -4.69 15.43
N ASP A 97 -0.71 -4.53 14.68
CA ASP A 97 -0.46 -5.29 13.45
C ASP A 97 0.34 -6.56 13.75
N ARG A 98 0.28 -7.49 12.82
CA ARG A 98 1.20 -8.63 12.74
C ARG A 98 2.25 -8.34 11.69
N ASN A 99 3.51 -8.57 12.04
CA ASN A 99 4.64 -8.29 11.15
C ASN A 99 5.29 -9.62 10.75
N LEU A 100 5.44 -9.88 9.44
CA LEU A 100 5.87 -11.17 8.91
C LEU A 100 7.11 -11.01 8.05
N ASP A 101 8.22 -11.59 8.51
CA ASP A 101 9.50 -11.67 7.81
C ASP A 101 9.48 -12.80 6.76
N ILE A 102 8.96 -12.49 5.58
CA ILE A 102 8.84 -13.44 4.48
C ILE A 102 8.64 -12.73 3.14
N ALA A 103 9.26 -13.21 2.08
CA ALA A 103 8.92 -12.77 0.72
C ALA A 103 7.60 -13.40 0.26
N VAL A 104 6.79 -12.63 -0.47
CA VAL A 104 5.56 -13.14 -1.09
C VAL A 104 5.80 -13.43 -2.56
N SER A 105 5.35 -14.58 -3.04
CA SER A 105 5.57 -15.02 -4.42
C SER A 105 4.48 -16.01 -4.88
N SER A 106 4.60 -16.51 -6.10
CA SER A 106 3.69 -17.51 -6.68
C SER A 106 3.84 -18.93 -6.12
N SER A 107 4.92 -19.21 -5.35
CA SER A 107 5.20 -20.54 -4.79
C SER A 107 5.92 -20.46 -3.45
N LYS A 108 5.84 -21.55 -2.66
CA LYS A 108 6.61 -21.74 -1.41
C LYS A 108 8.06 -22.09 -1.72
N GLY A 109 8.99 -21.73 -0.82
CA GLY A 109 10.39 -22.08 -0.93
C GLY A 109 11.31 -20.96 -0.45
N SER A 110 12.38 -20.69 -1.19
CA SER A 110 13.28 -19.56 -0.97
C SER A 110 13.56 -18.80 -2.26
N ILE A 111 14.01 -17.56 -2.12
CA ILE A 111 14.38 -16.68 -3.23
C ILE A 111 15.57 -15.82 -2.82
N ASN A 112 16.38 -15.40 -3.78
CA ASN A 112 17.43 -14.42 -3.52
C ASN A 112 16.83 -13.02 -3.45
N ALA A 113 17.15 -12.30 -2.40
CA ALA A 113 16.89 -10.88 -2.23
C ALA A 113 18.18 -10.11 -2.52
N TYR A 114 18.09 -9.05 -3.30
CA TYR A 114 19.17 -8.14 -3.66
C TYR A 114 18.98 -6.86 -2.85
N LEU A 115 19.84 -6.67 -1.86
CA LEU A 115 19.64 -5.68 -0.79
C LEU A 115 20.72 -4.61 -0.87
N PHE A 116 20.30 -3.34 -0.99
CA PHE A 116 21.19 -2.18 -0.99
C PHE A 116 21.44 -1.70 0.45
N GLU A 117 20.36 -1.40 1.18
CA GLU A 117 20.44 -0.96 2.57
C GLU A 117 19.09 -1.19 3.30
N VAL A 118 19.12 -1.16 4.62
CA VAL A 118 17.92 -1.22 5.46
C VAL A 118 17.07 0.01 5.20
N GLY A 119 15.76 -0.16 5.04
CA GLY A 119 14.83 0.93 4.77
C GLY A 119 14.86 1.47 3.34
N SER A 120 15.60 0.83 2.44
CA SER A 120 15.64 1.21 1.02
C SER A 120 14.47 0.61 0.25
N GLY A 121 13.72 1.45 -0.47
CA GLY A 121 12.72 1.01 -1.45
C GLY A 121 13.33 0.36 -2.71
N LEU A 122 14.66 0.31 -2.82
CA LEU A 122 15.34 -0.32 -3.96
C LEU A 122 15.63 -1.81 -3.74
N ASN A 123 15.33 -2.33 -2.54
CA ASN A 123 15.51 -3.74 -2.22
C ASN A 123 14.50 -4.58 -2.99
N THR A 124 14.99 -5.52 -3.80
CA THR A 124 14.14 -6.30 -4.70
C THR A 124 14.59 -7.77 -4.72
N ASN A 125 13.72 -8.66 -5.16
CA ASN A 125 14.07 -10.03 -5.48
C ASN A 125 14.26 -10.27 -6.99
N HIS A 126 14.30 -9.20 -7.79
CA HIS A 126 14.45 -9.24 -9.24
C HIS A 126 15.86 -8.77 -9.65
N LEU A 127 16.73 -9.72 -10.07
CA LEU A 127 18.14 -9.44 -10.39
C LEU A 127 18.32 -8.31 -11.42
N LYS A 128 17.50 -8.29 -12.48
CA LYS A 128 17.60 -7.26 -13.52
C LYS A 128 17.37 -5.87 -12.94
N ILE A 129 16.32 -5.69 -12.11
CA ILE A 129 16.01 -4.42 -11.44
C ILE A 129 17.15 -4.03 -10.49
N ALA A 130 17.66 -4.97 -9.69
CA ALA A 130 18.81 -4.72 -8.81
C ALA A 130 20.05 -4.27 -9.59
N THR A 131 20.31 -4.88 -10.75
CA THR A 131 21.44 -4.52 -11.61
C THR A 131 21.27 -3.12 -12.21
N GLU A 132 20.06 -2.77 -12.67
CA GLU A 132 19.74 -1.43 -13.17
C GLU A 132 19.95 -0.37 -12.08
N TRP A 133 19.45 -0.62 -10.86
CA TRP A 133 19.67 0.28 -9.73
C TRP A 133 21.15 0.38 -9.32
N LYS A 134 21.89 -0.73 -9.27
CA LYS A 134 23.33 -0.74 -9.01
C LYS A 134 24.06 0.26 -9.92
N HIS A 135 23.79 0.23 -11.23
CA HIS A 135 24.41 1.16 -12.17
C HIS A 135 23.92 2.61 -11.96
N LYS A 136 22.62 2.80 -11.75
CA LYS A 136 22.02 4.13 -11.63
C LYS A 136 22.49 4.91 -10.40
N ILE A 137 22.62 4.24 -9.24
CA ILE A 137 23.02 4.88 -7.98
C ILE A 137 24.48 4.65 -7.61
N ASN A 138 25.23 3.91 -8.45
CA ASN A 138 26.62 3.52 -8.22
C ASN A 138 26.87 2.88 -6.82
N LYS A 139 25.97 1.98 -6.42
CA LYS A 139 26.06 1.22 -5.14
C LYS A 139 25.95 -0.27 -5.43
N ASN A 140 26.72 -1.10 -4.72
CA ASN A 140 26.56 -2.55 -4.75
C ASN A 140 25.41 -3.01 -3.88
N PHE A 141 24.83 -4.15 -4.21
CA PHE A 141 23.87 -4.86 -3.36
C PHE A 141 24.53 -6.13 -2.78
N ILE A 142 24.02 -6.58 -1.65
CA ILE A 142 24.32 -7.92 -1.11
C ILE A 142 23.19 -8.87 -1.52
N ILE A 143 23.53 -10.16 -1.64
CA ILE A 143 22.55 -11.22 -1.92
C ILE A 143 22.26 -11.96 -0.62
N ARG A 144 20.98 -12.01 -0.26
CA ARG A 144 20.49 -12.77 0.90
C ARG A 144 19.43 -13.77 0.44
N LYS A 145 19.56 -15.02 0.84
CA LYS A 145 18.51 -16.01 0.61
C LYS A 145 17.41 -15.84 1.66
N VAL A 146 16.18 -15.56 1.22
CA VAL A 146 15.02 -15.34 2.08
C VAL A 146 13.95 -16.41 1.84
N ARG A 147 13.18 -16.73 2.88
CA ARG A 147 12.03 -17.62 2.75
C ARG A 147 10.95 -16.94 1.93
N LYS A 148 10.24 -17.70 1.10
CA LYS A 148 9.07 -17.22 0.37
C LYS A 148 7.86 -18.12 0.54
N ASN A 149 6.66 -17.53 0.43
CA ASN A 149 5.41 -18.29 0.43
C ASN A 149 4.38 -17.60 -0.47
N THR A 150 3.30 -18.31 -0.76
CA THR A 150 2.16 -17.72 -1.47
C THR A 150 1.34 -16.86 -0.51
N LEU A 151 0.78 -15.76 -1.02
CA LEU A 151 -0.08 -14.90 -0.22
C LEU A 151 -1.29 -15.68 0.33
N THR A 152 -1.85 -16.59 -0.49
CA THR A 152 -2.92 -17.50 -0.05
C THR A 152 -2.56 -18.29 1.22
N ASN A 153 -1.36 -18.87 1.30
CA ASN A 153 -0.95 -19.65 2.46
C ASN A 153 -0.68 -18.75 3.67
N ILE A 154 -0.06 -17.58 3.44
CA ILE A 154 0.17 -16.59 4.49
C ILE A 154 -1.16 -16.17 5.12
N LEU A 155 -2.16 -15.80 4.30
CA LEU A 155 -3.49 -15.40 4.78
C LEU A 155 -4.21 -16.52 5.53
N LYS A 156 -4.13 -17.78 5.03
CA LYS A 156 -4.69 -18.95 5.72
C LYS A 156 -4.07 -19.16 7.09
N ASN A 157 -2.74 -19.17 7.17
CA ASN A 157 -2.00 -19.42 8.39
C ASN A 157 -2.25 -18.33 9.46
N ASN A 158 -2.54 -17.11 9.02
CA ASN A 158 -2.87 -15.98 9.88
C ASN A 158 -4.37 -15.82 10.14
N LYS A 159 -5.21 -16.79 9.72
CA LYS A 159 -6.67 -16.80 9.91
C LYS A 159 -7.36 -15.54 9.40
N VAL A 160 -6.88 -14.99 8.28
CA VAL A 160 -7.49 -13.80 7.66
C VAL A 160 -8.86 -14.15 7.09
N ILE A 161 -9.84 -13.28 7.30
CA ILE A 161 -11.20 -13.45 6.77
C ILE A 161 -11.21 -13.36 5.23
N LYS A 162 -12.16 -14.05 4.58
CA LYS A 162 -12.20 -14.15 3.11
C LYS A 162 -12.31 -12.80 2.40
N ASN A 163 -13.13 -11.90 2.93
CA ASN A 163 -13.39 -10.58 2.34
C ASN A 163 -12.80 -9.49 3.24
N PHE A 164 -11.47 -9.47 3.37
CA PHE A 164 -10.80 -8.38 4.07
C PHE A 164 -10.83 -7.07 3.24
N ASP A 165 -10.50 -5.96 3.87
CA ASP A 165 -10.84 -4.68 3.28
C ASP A 165 -9.81 -4.20 2.26
N PHE A 166 -8.52 -4.18 2.62
CA PHE A 166 -7.51 -3.55 1.79
C PHE A 166 -6.27 -4.44 1.62
N LEU A 167 -5.81 -4.56 0.37
CA LEU A 167 -4.55 -5.20 -0.01
C LEU A 167 -3.65 -4.18 -0.71
N ASN A 168 -2.46 -3.94 -0.16
CA ASN A 168 -1.38 -3.25 -0.84
C ASN A 168 -0.34 -4.24 -1.33
N ILE A 169 0.16 -4.05 -2.56
CA ILE A 169 1.24 -4.83 -3.17
C ILE A 169 2.23 -3.86 -3.82
N ASP A 170 3.42 -3.76 -3.21
CA ASP A 170 4.51 -2.93 -3.68
C ASP A 170 5.83 -3.66 -3.34
N VAL A 171 6.37 -4.40 -4.29
CA VAL A 171 7.48 -5.35 -4.09
C VAL A 171 8.57 -5.20 -5.16
N GLU A 172 8.63 -4.02 -5.77
CA GLU A 172 9.70 -3.60 -6.67
C GLU A 172 9.95 -4.60 -7.81
N GLY A 173 8.86 -4.86 -8.59
CA GLY A 173 8.92 -5.64 -9.84
C GLY A 173 8.48 -7.10 -9.72
N HIS A 174 7.97 -7.54 -8.56
CA HIS A 174 7.49 -8.91 -8.36
C HIS A 174 5.97 -9.01 -8.11
N GLU A 175 5.23 -7.93 -8.37
CA GLU A 175 3.80 -7.76 -8.08
C GLU A 175 2.94 -8.84 -8.72
N PHE A 176 3.26 -9.19 -9.97
CA PHE A 176 2.51 -10.22 -10.70
C PHE A 176 2.68 -11.60 -10.08
N ASP A 177 3.86 -11.94 -9.55
CA ASP A 177 4.07 -13.20 -8.85
C ASP A 177 3.35 -13.25 -7.50
N VAL A 178 3.25 -12.13 -6.78
CA VAL A 178 2.41 -12.00 -5.58
C VAL A 178 0.95 -12.30 -5.92
N LEU A 179 0.43 -11.70 -6.99
CA LEU A 179 -0.95 -11.94 -7.45
C LEU A 179 -1.19 -13.40 -7.86
N LYS A 180 -0.27 -14.03 -8.58
CA LYS A 180 -0.36 -15.47 -8.91
C LYS A 180 -0.41 -16.36 -7.66
N GLY A 181 0.23 -15.93 -6.57
CA GLY A 181 0.19 -16.58 -5.27
C GLY A 181 -1.10 -16.34 -4.47
N LEU A 182 -1.99 -15.47 -4.95
CA LEU A 182 -3.25 -15.13 -4.29
C LEU A 182 -4.45 -15.79 -4.98
N ASN A 183 -5.17 -16.63 -4.24
CA ASN A 183 -6.45 -17.16 -4.68
C ASN A 183 -7.56 -16.11 -4.48
N LEU A 184 -7.84 -15.31 -5.51
CA LEU A 184 -8.85 -14.24 -5.50
C LEU A 184 -10.30 -14.75 -5.42
N LYS A 185 -10.56 -16.06 -5.68
CA LYS A 185 -11.86 -16.68 -5.40
C LYS A 185 -12.07 -16.93 -3.91
N LYS A 186 -10.98 -17.16 -3.17
CA LYS A 186 -11.00 -17.42 -1.73
C LYS A 186 -10.84 -16.16 -0.90
N PHE A 187 -9.93 -15.29 -1.29
CA PHE A 187 -9.63 -14.03 -0.62
C PHE A 187 -9.91 -12.87 -1.57
N ARG A 188 -10.94 -12.10 -1.26
CA ARG A 188 -11.46 -11.06 -2.15
C ARG A 188 -11.44 -9.69 -1.46
N PRO A 189 -10.29 -9.00 -1.41
CA PRO A 189 -10.20 -7.67 -0.82
C PRO A 189 -11.11 -6.66 -1.54
N LYS A 190 -11.67 -5.73 -0.78
CA LYS A 190 -12.57 -4.67 -1.30
C LYS A 190 -11.83 -3.64 -2.13
N LEU A 191 -10.56 -3.41 -1.82
CA LEU A 191 -9.66 -2.54 -2.58
C LEU A 191 -8.29 -3.21 -2.67
N ILE A 192 -7.71 -3.21 -3.85
CA ILE A 192 -6.31 -3.58 -4.10
C ILE A 192 -5.59 -2.33 -4.60
N SER A 193 -4.50 -1.91 -3.94
CA SER A 193 -3.49 -1.06 -4.54
C SER A 193 -2.31 -1.92 -4.99
N ILE A 194 -1.82 -1.67 -6.18
CA ILE A 194 -0.70 -2.43 -6.74
C ILE A 194 0.14 -1.54 -7.65
N GLU A 195 1.44 -1.65 -7.51
CA GLU A 195 2.35 -0.93 -8.38
C GLU A 195 2.42 -1.59 -9.77
N ILE A 196 2.33 -0.77 -10.82
CA ILE A 196 2.46 -1.21 -12.21
C ILE A 196 3.45 -0.29 -12.92
N HIS A 197 4.65 -0.80 -13.16
CA HIS A 197 5.71 -0.05 -13.84
C HIS A 197 5.44 0.04 -15.34
N VAL A 198 4.83 1.15 -15.77
CA VAL A 198 4.58 1.45 -17.19
C VAL A 198 5.02 2.89 -17.53
N LEU A 199 5.49 3.10 -18.73
CA LEU A 199 5.90 4.43 -19.19
C LEU A 199 4.72 5.36 -19.47
N LYS A 200 3.60 4.82 -19.94
CA LYS A 200 2.39 5.56 -20.28
C LYS A 200 1.17 4.89 -19.63
N THR A 201 0.27 5.69 -19.08
CA THR A 201 -0.96 5.22 -18.43
C THR A 201 -1.77 4.22 -19.28
N LYS A 202 -1.85 4.44 -20.60
CA LYS A 202 -2.55 3.53 -21.53
C LYS A 202 -1.96 2.11 -21.55
N ASP A 203 -0.69 1.94 -21.18
CA ASP A 203 -0.01 0.64 -21.23
C ASP A 203 -0.40 -0.24 -20.03
N ILE A 204 -1.05 0.32 -19.01
CA ILE A 204 -1.62 -0.46 -17.88
C ILE A 204 -2.54 -1.57 -18.39
N PHE A 205 -3.41 -1.26 -19.36
CA PHE A 205 -4.36 -2.22 -19.92
C PHE A 205 -3.69 -3.42 -20.62
N ARG A 206 -2.41 -3.29 -20.98
CA ARG A 206 -1.60 -4.35 -21.57
C ARG A 206 -0.83 -5.16 -20.53
N SER A 207 -0.70 -4.65 -19.30
CA SER A 207 0.05 -5.30 -18.24
C SER A 207 -0.56 -6.65 -17.83
N ASN A 208 0.30 -7.57 -17.40
CA ASN A 208 -0.15 -8.87 -16.87
C ASN A 208 -0.99 -8.72 -15.60
N VAL A 209 -0.68 -7.71 -14.78
CA VAL A 209 -1.43 -7.36 -13.56
C VAL A 209 -2.87 -6.99 -13.91
N PHE A 210 -3.07 -6.05 -14.84
CA PHE A 210 -4.40 -5.63 -15.28
C PHE A 210 -5.21 -6.81 -15.85
N LYS A 211 -4.63 -7.56 -16.79
CA LYS A 211 -5.27 -8.72 -17.42
C LYS A 211 -5.69 -9.77 -16.39
N TYR A 212 -4.82 -10.04 -15.42
CA TYR A 212 -5.09 -11.01 -14.35
C TYR A 212 -6.22 -10.56 -13.43
N LEU A 213 -6.20 -9.31 -12.97
CA LEU A 213 -7.23 -8.76 -12.09
C LEU A 213 -8.57 -8.66 -12.81
N SER A 214 -8.60 -8.20 -14.07
CA SER A 214 -9.82 -8.14 -14.90
C SER A 214 -10.44 -9.52 -15.09
N LYS A 215 -9.62 -10.56 -15.36
CA LYS A 215 -10.08 -11.96 -15.47
C LYS A 215 -10.67 -12.50 -14.16
N ASN A 216 -10.26 -11.94 -13.03
CA ASN A 216 -10.76 -12.30 -11.70
C ASN A 216 -11.88 -11.35 -11.20
N ASN A 217 -12.57 -10.66 -12.11
CA ASN A 217 -13.68 -9.75 -11.83
C ASN A 217 -13.30 -8.59 -10.90
N TYR A 218 -12.15 -7.97 -11.16
CA TYR A 218 -11.75 -6.67 -10.62
C TYR A 218 -11.73 -5.63 -11.74
N GLU A 219 -12.07 -4.41 -11.40
CA GLU A 219 -11.99 -3.26 -12.30
C GLU A 219 -11.02 -2.21 -11.78
N LEU A 220 -10.33 -1.52 -12.68
CA LEU A 220 -9.47 -0.39 -12.38
C LEU A 220 -10.35 0.83 -12.08
N VAL A 221 -10.26 1.37 -10.87
CA VAL A 221 -11.07 2.54 -10.44
C VAL A 221 -10.26 3.82 -10.34
N SER A 222 -8.95 3.73 -10.20
CA SER A 222 -8.07 4.89 -10.16
C SER A 222 -6.63 4.49 -10.44
N GLN A 223 -5.83 5.45 -10.88
CA GLN A 223 -4.39 5.35 -10.98
C GLN A 223 -3.77 6.67 -10.54
N TYR A 224 -2.70 6.58 -9.77
CA TYR A 224 -1.88 7.72 -9.44
C TYR A 224 -0.40 7.32 -9.52
N LYS A 225 0.35 7.97 -10.42
CA LYS A 225 1.71 7.55 -10.78
C LYS A 225 1.75 6.07 -11.17
N GLN A 226 2.55 5.27 -10.49
CA GLN A 226 2.70 3.83 -10.73
C GLN A 226 1.67 2.99 -9.94
N THR A 227 1.01 3.58 -8.93
CA THR A 227 0.02 2.87 -8.12
C THR A 227 -1.35 2.83 -8.79
N SER A 228 -1.85 1.66 -9.03
CA SER A 228 -3.17 1.39 -9.62
C SER A 228 -4.11 0.79 -8.58
N PHE A 229 -5.37 1.22 -8.58
CA PHE A 229 -6.39 0.81 -7.61
C PHE A 229 -7.48 0.00 -8.29
N PHE A 230 -7.78 -1.16 -7.74
CA PHE A 230 -8.78 -2.08 -8.26
C PHE A 230 -9.81 -2.44 -7.20
N THR A 231 -11.09 -2.55 -7.63
CA THR A 231 -12.21 -3.03 -6.80
C THR A 231 -12.88 -4.24 -7.44
N PRO A 232 -13.54 -5.13 -6.67
CA PRO A 232 -14.42 -6.13 -7.25
C PRO A 232 -15.52 -5.47 -8.10
N LYS A 233 -15.82 -6.09 -9.25
CA LYS A 233 -17.00 -5.74 -10.07
C LYS A 233 -18.28 -6.15 -9.39
#